data_ab2ece5ddb55dc3f6a0ec10d443bacbd
#
_entry.id   ab2ece5ddb55dc3f6a0ec10d443bacbd
#
_cell.length_a   1.000
_cell.length_b   1.000
_cell.length_c   1.000
_cell.angle_alpha   90.00
_cell.angle_beta   90.00
_cell.angle_gamma   90.00
#
_symmetry.space_group_name_H-M   'P 1'
#
loop_
_entity.id
_entity.type
_entity.pdbx_description
1 polymer ?
#
loop_
_entity_poly.entity_id
_entity_poly.type
_entity_poly.pdbx_seq_one_letter_code
_entity_poly.pdbx_strand_id
1 'polypeptide(L)'
;MYKVHEGNSISKGTLFIPNDPGNSDYQQFIQDVAEQGYDVVEGPDVVQPSYAELRAPEYPSIEDQLDKIYHSGVTAWKKDIKEIKDKYPKGITGRTDIAPLPEWLYTAVENYRFNQQLKAHVDAVERLEQRRLDVTQERVVEEFLVDGVYYTRETKSYIEALPADDPRVIQDNKERAAAKAVIDNTP
;
A
#
# COMPACT_ATOMS: atom_id res chain seq x y z
N MET A 1 -12.86 -6.30 -7.87
CA MET A 1 -11.69 -7.13 -7.61
C MET A 1 -10.54 -6.60 -8.46
N TYR A 2 -9.39 -6.40 -7.89
CA TYR A 2 -8.17 -5.99 -8.57
C TYR A 2 -7.34 -7.21 -8.94
N LYS A 3 -6.48 -7.09 -9.94
CA LYS A 3 -5.48 -8.10 -10.29
C LYS A 3 -4.13 -7.43 -10.49
N VAL A 4 -3.12 -7.95 -9.83
CA VAL A 4 -1.73 -7.59 -10.07
C VAL A 4 -1.18 -8.51 -11.17
N HIS A 5 -0.41 -7.96 -12.10
CA HIS A 5 0.20 -8.69 -13.20
C HIS A 5 1.70 -8.84 -13.01
N GLU A 6 2.29 -9.75 -13.76
CA GLU A 6 3.74 -9.81 -13.90
C GLU A 6 4.28 -8.47 -14.42
N GLY A 7 5.32 -7.91 -13.77
CA GLY A 7 5.79 -6.55 -14.05
C GLY A 7 5.12 -5.44 -13.23
N ASN A 8 4.34 -5.83 -12.19
CA ASN A 8 3.76 -4.91 -11.19
C ASN A 8 2.67 -3.95 -11.71
N SER A 9 2.12 -4.15 -12.89
CA SER A 9 0.93 -3.43 -13.33
C SER A 9 -0.33 -3.99 -12.66
N ILE A 10 -1.36 -3.16 -12.54
CA ILE A 10 -2.60 -3.49 -11.86
C ILE A 10 -3.76 -3.35 -12.85
N SER A 11 -4.79 -4.15 -12.71
CA SER A 11 -6.04 -3.98 -13.45
C SER A 11 -7.26 -4.10 -12.55
N LYS A 12 -8.35 -3.40 -12.95
CA LYS A 12 -9.69 -3.53 -12.37
C LYS A 12 -10.69 -3.68 -13.51
N GLY A 13 -11.08 -4.91 -13.82
CA GLY A 13 -11.84 -5.20 -15.04
C GLY A 13 -11.03 -4.84 -16.28
N THR A 14 -11.52 -3.89 -17.10
CA THR A 14 -10.85 -3.39 -18.31
C THR A 14 -9.90 -2.21 -18.05
N LEU A 15 -9.93 -1.63 -16.85
CA LEU A 15 -9.08 -0.51 -16.48
C LEU A 15 -7.67 -1.02 -16.17
N PHE A 16 -6.68 -0.45 -16.83
CA PHE A 16 -5.27 -0.66 -16.54
C PHE A 16 -4.75 0.47 -15.65
N ILE A 17 -4.11 0.11 -14.54
CA ILE A 17 -3.59 1.04 -13.54
C ILE A 17 -2.07 0.86 -13.47
N PRO A 18 -1.28 1.88 -13.78
CA PRO A 18 0.16 1.82 -13.63
C PRO A 18 0.54 1.76 -12.16
N ASN A 19 1.65 1.09 -11.83
CA ASN A 19 2.24 1.11 -10.51
C ASN A 19 3.03 2.42 -10.31
N ASP A 20 2.30 3.50 -10.15
CA ASP A 20 2.83 4.86 -9.98
C ASP A 20 2.09 5.57 -8.84
N PRO A 21 2.78 5.89 -7.73
CA PRO A 21 2.19 6.63 -6.61
C PRO A 21 1.58 8.00 -6.97
N GLY A 22 2.00 8.61 -8.07
CA GLY A 22 1.42 9.85 -8.57
C GLY A 22 0.10 9.68 -9.31
N ASN A 23 -0.27 8.46 -9.66
CA ASN A 23 -1.52 8.16 -10.38
C ASN A 23 -2.70 8.06 -9.41
N SER A 24 -3.82 8.72 -9.74
CA SER A 24 -5.02 8.74 -8.89
C SER A 24 -5.70 7.36 -8.74
N ASP A 25 -5.69 6.56 -9.81
CA ASP A 25 -6.29 5.22 -9.77
C ASP A 25 -5.43 4.27 -8.93
N TYR A 26 -4.09 4.45 -8.93
CA TYR A 26 -3.20 3.74 -8.03
C TYR A 26 -3.45 4.13 -6.56
N GLN A 27 -3.60 5.42 -6.27
CA GLN A 27 -3.92 5.87 -4.92
C GLN A 27 -5.25 5.30 -4.43
N GLN A 28 -6.27 5.28 -5.29
CA GLN A 28 -7.56 4.66 -4.99
C GLN A 28 -7.43 3.15 -4.78
N PHE A 29 -6.61 2.46 -5.58
CA PHE A 29 -6.32 1.05 -5.39
C PHE A 29 -5.70 0.77 -4.03
N ILE A 30 -4.67 1.52 -3.62
CA ILE A 30 -4.02 1.35 -2.31
C ILE A 30 -5.00 1.63 -1.17
N GLN A 31 -5.84 2.67 -1.30
CA GLN A 31 -6.90 2.97 -0.35
C GLN A 31 -7.90 1.82 -0.23
N ASP A 32 -8.43 1.32 -1.36
CA ASP A 32 -9.39 0.21 -1.37
C ASP A 32 -8.81 -1.03 -0.66
N VAL A 33 -7.53 -1.34 -0.91
CA VAL A 33 -6.86 -2.49 -0.25
C VAL A 33 -6.63 -2.22 1.25
N ALA A 34 -6.29 -1.00 1.63
CA ALA A 34 -6.09 -0.64 3.03
C ALA A 34 -7.38 -0.75 3.86
N GLU A 35 -8.53 -0.42 3.26
CA GLU A 35 -9.84 -0.42 3.89
C GLU A 35 -10.54 -1.79 3.86
N GLN A 36 -10.45 -2.51 2.73
CA GLN A 36 -11.19 -3.75 2.48
C GLN A 36 -10.35 -5.02 2.73
N GLY A 37 -9.03 -4.88 2.84
CA GLY A 37 -8.10 -5.99 2.99
C GLY A 37 -7.56 -6.53 1.66
N TYR A 38 -6.63 -7.48 1.76
CA TYR A 38 -5.94 -8.04 0.59
C TYR A 38 -6.81 -8.99 -0.25
N ASP A 39 -7.94 -9.44 0.26
CA ASP A 39 -8.87 -10.35 -0.44
C ASP A 39 -9.51 -9.72 -1.69
N VAL A 40 -9.43 -8.39 -1.82
CA VAL A 40 -9.92 -7.68 -3.02
C VAL A 40 -8.91 -7.69 -4.17
N VAL A 41 -7.72 -8.29 -3.95
CA VAL A 41 -6.62 -8.33 -4.92
C VAL A 41 -6.23 -9.77 -5.23
N GLU A 42 -6.15 -10.09 -6.51
CA GLU A 42 -5.60 -11.34 -7.02
C GLU A 42 -4.13 -11.12 -7.43
N GLY A 43 -3.28 -12.08 -7.11
CA GLY A 43 -1.86 -12.05 -7.47
C GLY A 43 -1.62 -12.33 -8.96
N PRO A 44 -0.37 -12.22 -9.43
CA PRO A 44 -0.02 -12.46 -10.81
C PRO A 44 -0.16 -13.93 -11.20
N ASP A 45 -0.50 -14.17 -12.46
CA ASP A 45 -0.51 -15.50 -13.04
C ASP A 45 0.92 -16.04 -13.21
N VAL A 46 1.17 -17.25 -12.73
CA VAL A 46 2.43 -17.97 -12.93
C VAL A 46 2.17 -19.16 -13.80
N VAL A 47 2.78 -19.17 -14.98
CA VAL A 47 2.69 -20.31 -15.90
C VAL A 47 3.67 -21.40 -15.47
N GLN A 48 3.16 -22.55 -15.04
CA GLN A 48 3.97 -23.71 -14.77
C GLN A 48 4.29 -24.45 -16.10
N PRO A 49 5.55 -24.76 -16.36
CA PRO A 49 5.92 -25.43 -17.60
C PRO A 49 5.34 -26.85 -17.67
N SER A 50 4.94 -27.26 -18.87
CA SER A 50 4.51 -28.62 -19.15
C SER A 50 5.70 -29.58 -19.17
N TYR A 51 5.41 -30.89 -19.07
CA TYR A 51 6.45 -31.92 -19.20
C TYR A 51 7.24 -31.84 -20.52
N ALA A 52 6.61 -31.35 -21.58
CA ALA A 52 7.25 -31.23 -22.87
C ALA A 52 8.31 -30.10 -22.87
N GLU A 53 7.96 -28.95 -22.27
CA GLU A 53 8.88 -27.82 -22.10
C GLU A 53 10.02 -28.17 -21.14
N LEU A 54 9.75 -28.91 -20.06
CA LEU A 54 10.79 -29.33 -19.12
C LEU A 54 11.75 -30.37 -19.73
N ARG A 55 11.25 -31.24 -20.63
CA ARG A 55 12.08 -32.25 -21.32
C ARG A 55 12.92 -31.69 -22.45
N ALA A 56 12.41 -30.64 -23.14
CA ALA A 56 13.04 -30.16 -24.37
C ALA A 56 14.53 -29.81 -24.20
N PRO A 57 14.97 -29.07 -23.17
CA PRO A 57 16.38 -28.76 -22.97
C PRO A 57 17.25 -29.93 -22.50
N GLU A 58 16.64 -31.02 -21.99
CA GLU A 58 17.38 -32.19 -21.47
C GLU A 58 17.62 -33.26 -22.52
N TYR A 59 16.92 -33.24 -23.65
CA TYR A 59 17.20 -34.17 -24.73
C TYR A 59 18.53 -33.80 -25.40
N PRO A 60 19.43 -34.81 -25.62
CA PRO A 60 20.61 -34.62 -26.43
C PRO A 60 20.25 -34.15 -27.84
N SER A 61 21.21 -33.51 -28.53
CA SER A 61 21.02 -33.14 -29.94
C SER A 61 20.69 -34.38 -30.81
N ILE A 62 20.08 -34.18 -31.97
CA ILE A 62 19.78 -35.28 -32.89
C ILE A 62 21.05 -36.00 -33.30
N GLU A 63 22.15 -35.27 -33.53
CA GLU A 63 23.46 -35.79 -33.84
C GLU A 63 23.98 -36.73 -32.73
N ASP A 64 23.95 -36.28 -31.49
CA ASP A 64 24.38 -37.09 -30.33
C ASP A 64 23.50 -38.30 -30.12
N GLN A 65 22.20 -38.20 -30.40
CA GLN A 65 21.28 -39.36 -30.31
C GLN A 65 21.61 -40.41 -31.39
N LEU A 66 21.91 -39.97 -32.61
CA LEU A 66 22.29 -40.88 -33.69
C LEU A 66 23.66 -41.51 -33.41
N ASP A 67 24.62 -40.76 -32.92
CA ASP A 67 25.93 -41.27 -32.52
C ASP A 67 25.81 -42.32 -31.40
N LYS A 68 24.98 -42.02 -30.37
CA LYS A 68 24.67 -42.99 -29.30
C LYS A 68 24.07 -44.29 -29.85
N ILE A 69 23.15 -44.21 -30.81
CA ILE A 69 22.55 -45.37 -31.44
C ILE A 69 23.62 -46.17 -32.21
N TYR A 70 24.48 -45.50 -32.94
CA TYR A 70 25.55 -46.11 -33.72
C TYR A 70 26.57 -46.85 -32.83
N HIS A 71 27.07 -46.20 -31.79
CA HIS A 71 28.11 -46.73 -30.91
C HIS A 71 27.60 -47.67 -29.81
N SER A 72 26.40 -47.44 -29.28
CA SER A 72 25.90 -48.14 -28.09
C SER A 72 24.59 -48.89 -28.33
N GLY A 73 24.02 -48.77 -29.51
CA GLY A 73 22.79 -49.45 -29.91
C GLY A 73 21.50 -48.78 -29.39
N VAL A 74 20.38 -49.15 -30.00
CA VAL A 74 19.04 -48.59 -29.72
C VAL A 74 18.62 -48.82 -28.26
N THR A 75 19.04 -49.90 -27.63
CA THR A 75 18.68 -50.20 -26.23
C THR A 75 19.27 -49.20 -25.26
N ALA A 76 20.54 -48.83 -25.45
CA ALA A 76 21.21 -47.81 -24.64
C ALA A 76 20.57 -46.44 -24.84
N TRP A 77 20.31 -46.02 -26.07
CA TRP A 77 19.58 -44.78 -26.39
C TRP A 77 18.20 -44.77 -25.75
N LYS A 78 17.41 -45.84 -25.84
CA LYS A 78 16.08 -45.91 -25.20
C LYS A 78 16.14 -45.76 -23.69
N LYS A 79 17.19 -46.22 -23.05
CA LYS A 79 17.41 -46.11 -21.63
C LYS A 79 17.59 -44.59 -21.24
N ASP A 80 18.48 -43.89 -21.95
CA ASP A 80 18.76 -42.49 -21.70
C ASP A 80 17.50 -41.63 -21.91
N ILE A 81 16.78 -41.85 -23.01
CA ILE A 81 15.51 -41.17 -23.29
C ILE A 81 14.44 -41.49 -22.23
N LYS A 82 14.42 -42.72 -21.72
CA LYS A 82 13.49 -43.11 -20.68
C LYS A 82 13.79 -42.39 -19.37
N GLU A 83 15.04 -42.25 -18.99
CA GLU A 83 15.45 -41.52 -17.78
C GLU A 83 14.91 -40.08 -17.78
N ILE A 84 15.02 -39.34 -18.90
CA ILE A 84 14.45 -37.99 -19.07
C ILE A 84 12.92 -38.04 -18.96
N LYS A 85 12.27 -39.03 -19.56
CA LYS A 85 10.80 -39.15 -19.50
C LYS A 85 10.30 -39.54 -18.10
N ASP A 86 11.05 -40.30 -17.35
CA ASP A 86 10.72 -40.70 -15.98
C ASP A 86 10.91 -39.49 -15.00
N LYS A 87 11.93 -38.65 -15.26
CA LYS A 87 12.17 -37.42 -14.52
C LYS A 87 11.01 -36.43 -14.66
N TYR A 88 10.41 -36.34 -15.82
CA TYR A 88 9.27 -35.45 -16.10
C TYR A 88 8.08 -36.28 -16.67
N PRO A 89 7.26 -36.87 -15.82
CA PRO A 89 6.14 -37.71 -16.28
C PRO A 89 5.07 -36.89 -17.00
N LYS A 90 4.33 -37.53 -17.91
CA LYS A 90 3.24 -36.89 -18.70
C LYS A 90 2.13 -36.26 -17.86
N GLY A 91 2.05 -36.57 -16.57
CA GLY A 91 1.09 -35.95 -15.64
C GLY A 91 1.40 -34.47 -15.31
N ILE A 92 2.63 -34.01 -15.62
CA ILE A 92 3.00 -32.60 -15.49
C ILE A 92 2.40 -31.87 -16.72
N THR A 93 1.20 -31.34 -16.54
CA THR A 93 0.55 -30.48 -17.53
C THR A 93 0.84 -29.04 -17.17
N GLY A 94 1.19 -28.25 -18.17
CA GLY A 94 1.31 -26.80 -17.96
C GLY A 94 -0.01 -26.24 -17.41
N ARG A 95 0.08 -25.45 -16.33
CA ARG A 95 -1.07 -24.81 -15.71
C ARG A 95 -0.71 -23.39 -15.31
N THR A 96 -1.72 -22.56 -15.21
CA THR A 96 -1.57 -21.23 -14.65
C THR A 96 -1.99 -21.30 -13.18
N ASP A 97 -1.08 -20.93 -12.31
CA ASP A 97 -1.33 -20.76 -10.88
C ASP A 97 -1.34 -19.26 -10.55
N ILE A 98 -1.92 -18.88 -9.43
CA ILE A 98 -1.87 -17.52 -8.92
C ILE A 98 -0.71 -17.44 -7.93
N ALA A 99 0.23 -16.54 -8.17
CA ALA A 99 1.31 -16.27 -7.23
C ALA A 99 0.82 -15.45 -6.03
N PRO A 100 1.56 -15.47 -4.91
CA PRO A 100 1.29 -14.59 -3.80
C PRO A 100 1.40 -13.12 -4.23
N LEU A 101 0.72 -12.24 -3.48
CA LEU A 101 0.80 -10.81 -3.70
C LEU A 101 2.24 -10.30 -3.52
N PRO A 102 2.70 -9.37 -4.34
CA PRO A 102 4.07 -8.88 -4.27
C PRO A 102 4.31 -8.03 -3.02
N GLU A 103 5.52 -8.06 -2.49
CA GLU A 103 5.91 -7.38 -1.25
C GLU A 103 5.71 -5.85 -1.30
N TRP A 104 5.91 -5.24 -2.48
CA TRP A 104 5.69 -3.81 -2.65
C TRP A 104 4.26 -3.38 -2.29
N LEU A 105 3.25 -4.25 -2.52
CA LEU A 105 1.87 -3.94 -2.20
C LEU A 105 1.65 -3.86 -0.68
N TYR A 106 2.22 -4.79 0.08
CA TYR A 106 2.15 -4.74 1.54
C TYR A 106 2.80 -3.46 2.07
N THR A 107 3.99 -3.13 1.58
CA THR A 107 4.70 -1.91 1.96
C THR A 107 3.90 -0.65 1.61
N ALA A 108 3.29 -0.59 0.42
CA ALA A 108 2.50 0.56 0.01
C ALA A 108 1.24 0.76 0.88
N VAL A 109 0.56 -0.33 1.22
CA VAL A 109 -0.63 -0.32 2.08
C VAL A 109 -0.27 0.07 3.52
N GLU A 110 0.83 -0.43 4.07
CA GLU A 110 1.31 -0.06 5.40
C GLU A 110 1.69 1.42 5.46
N ASN A 111 2.42 1.93 4.47
CA ASN A 111 2.76 3.35 4.36
C ASN A 111 1.50 4.24 4.27
N TYR A 112 0.50 3.81 3.51
CA TYR A 112 -0.78 4.52 3.45
C TYR A 112 -1.46 4.59 4.82
N ARG A 113 -1.57 3.47 5.54
CA ARG A 113 -2.16 3.39 6.88
C ARG A 113 -1.41 4.27 7.88
N PHE A 114 -0.09 4.20 7.86
CA PHE A 114 0.77 5.04 8.71
C PHE A 114 0.54 6.54 8.43
N ASN A 115 0.51 6.95 7.17
CA ASN A 115 0.26 8.34 6.79
C ASN A 115 -1.13 8.83 7.23
N GLN A 116 -2.15 7.96 7.17
CA GLN A 116 -3.49 8.29 7.67
C GLN A 116 -3.49 8.49 9.20
N GLN A 117 -2.77 7.64 9.94
CA GLN A 117 -2.62 7.80 11.39
C GLN A 117 -1.87 9.08 11.74
N LEU A 118 -0.78 9.39 11.04
CA LEU A 118 -0.02 10.63 11.22
C LEU A 118 -0.87 11.87 10.95
N LYS A 119 -1.65 11.86 9.86
CA LYS A 119 -2.58 12.95 9.55
C LYS A 119 -3.62 13.13 10.65
N ALA A 120 -4.24 12.05 11.10
CA ALA A 120 -5.21 12.10 12.19
C ALA A 120 -4.60 12.65 13.49
N HIS A 121 -3.33 12.31 13.79
CA HIS A 121 -2.59 12.83 14.92
C HIS A 121 -2.35 14.34 14.79
N VAL A 122 -1.89 14.83 13.63
CA VAL A 122 -1.66 16.24 13.36
C VAL A 122 -2.97 17.02 13.48
N ASP A 123 -4.04 16.56 12.85
CA ASP A 123 -5.37 17.19 12.92
C ASP A 123 -5.87 17.25 14.39
N ALA A 124 -5.59 16.22 15.19
CA ALA A 124 -5.94 16.19 16.61
C ALA A 124 -5.14 17.20 17.44
N VAL A 125 -3.83 17.34 17.17
CA VAL A 125 -2.97 18.35 17.83
C VAL A 125 -3.47 19.76 17.48
N GLU A 126 -3.67 20.05 16.20
CA GLU A 126 -4.20 21.34 15.74
C GLU A 126 -5.55 21.67 16.38
N ARG A 127 -6.43 20.66 16.53
CA ARG A 127 -7.73 20.84 17.18
C ARG A 127 -7.58 21.22 18.65
N LEU A 128 -6.61 20.67 19.36
CA LEU A 128 -6.33 21.05 20.75
C LEU A 128 -5.69 22.43 20.90
N GLU A 129 -4.89 22.85 19.91
CA GLU A 129 -4.26 24.18 19.88
C GLU A 129 -5.25 25.30 19.55
N GLN A 130 -6.38 24.98 18.89
CA GLN A 130 -7.41 25.97 18.63
C GLN A 130 -7.92 26.59 19.94
N ARG A 131 -8.34 27.85 19.82
CA ARG A 131 -8.88 28.60 20.96
C ARG A 131 -10.01 27.82 21.62
N ARG A 132 -9.96 27.74 22.96
CA ARG A 132 -11.05 27.21 23.76
C ARG A 132 -12.18 28.24 23.88
N LEU A 133 -13.41 27.79 23.77
CA LEU A 133 -14.61 28.66 23.86
C LEU A 133 -14.98 29.02 25.31
N ASP A 134 -14.56 28.16 26.27
CA ASP A 134 -14.83 28.31 27.71
C ASP A 134 -13.71 29.06 28.46
N VAL A 135 -12.71 29.59 27.75
CA VAL A 135 -11.58 30.31 28.36
C VAL A 135 -11.53 31.74 27.84
N THR A 136 -11.50 32.67 28.76
CA THR A 136 -11.26 34.08 28.44
C THR A 136 -9.82 34.29 27.99
N GLN A 137 -9.63 34.97 26.86
CA GLN A 137 -8.29 35.38 26.39
C GLN A 137 -8.09 36.85 26.73
N GLU A 138 -6.95 37.18 27.35
CA GLU A 138 -6.58 38.55 27.63
C GLU A 138 -6.19 39.31 26.36
N ARG A 139 -6.60 40.59 26.30
CA ARG A 139 -6.14 41.53 25.30
C ARG A 139 -4.88 42.19 25.82
N VAL A 140 -3.74 41.94 25.19
CA VAL A 140 -2.51 42.67 25.47
C VAL A 140 -2.36 43.80 24.45
N VAL A 141 -2.42 45.04 24.94
CA VAL A 141 -2.16 46.24 24.13
C VAL A 141 -0.79 46.75 24.52
N GLU A 142 0.14 46.75 23.59
CA GLU A 142 1.45 47.36 23.75
C GLU A 142 1.38 48.78 23.21
N GLU A 143 1.71 49.78 24.06
CA GLU A 143 1.87 51.16 23.67
C GLU A 143 3.37 51.47 23.49
N PHE A 144 3.73 52.04 22.37
CA PHE A 144 5.10 52.45 22.11
C PHE A 144 5.15 53.83 21.43
N LEU A 145 6.20 54.58 21.76
CA LEU A 145 6.42 55.91 21.27
C LEU A 145 7.48 55.88 20.15
N VAL A 146 7.12 56.35 18.94
CA VAL A 146 8.05 56.50 17.82
C VAL A 146 7.97 57.97 17.34
N ASP A 147 9.10 58.65 17.35
CA ASP A 147 9.21 60.07 16.91
C ASP A 147 8.21 61.04 17.55
N GLY A 148 7.89 60.80 18.85
CA GLY A 148 6.94 61.62 19.59
C GLY A 148 5.46 61.33 19.34
N VAL A 149 5.15 60.26 18.58
CA VAL A 149 3.79 59.80 18.31
C VAL A 149 3.56 58.44 19.00
N TYR A 150 2.48 58.35 19.74
CA TYR A 150 2.05 57.10 20.38
C TYR A 150 1.38 56.17 19.38
N TYR A 151 1.87 54.96 19.34
CA TYR A 151 1.28 53.89 18.59
C TYR A 151 0.80 52.79 19.54
N THR A 152 -0.32 52.17 19.23
CA THR A 152 -0.85 50.99 19.94
C THR A 152 -0.76 49.78 19.05
N ARG A 153 -0.16 48.72 19.55
CA ARG A 153 -0.13 47.41 18.90
C ARG A 153 -0.96 46.43 19.73
N GLU A 154 -1.96 45.86 19.10
CA GLU A 154 -2.77 44.81 19.69
C GLU A 154 -2.12 43.46 19.41
N THR A 155 -1.58 42.80 20.45
CA THR A 155 -0.91 41.50 20.32
C THR A 155 -1.84 40.32 20.65
N LYS A 156 -2.91 40.57 21.44
CA LYS A 156 -3.96 39.61 21.74
C LYS A 156 -5.29 40.31 21.90
N SER A 157 -6.35 39.79 21.31
CA SER A 157 -7.70 40.32 21.54
C SER A 157 -8.33 39.64 22.76
N TYR A 158 -8.98 40.45 23.60
CA TYR A 158 -9.83 39.97 24.68
C TYR A 158 -11.09 39.35 24.07
N ILE A 159 -11.35 38.08 24.36
CA ILE A 159 -12.57 37.41 23.92
C ILE A 159 -13.20 36.79 25.15
N GLU A 160 -14.41 37.20 25.43
CA GLU A 160 -15.18 36.71 26.56
C GLU A 160 -15.46 35.19 26.41
N ALA A 161 -15.30 34.44 27.49
CA ALA A 161 -15.62 33.05 27.54
C ALA A 161 -17.13 32.82 27.42
N LEU A 162 -17.53 31.80 26.69
CA LEU A 162 -18.93 31.38 26.65
C LEU A 162 -19.30 30.59 27.92
N PRO A 163 -20.57 30.63 28.35
CA PRO A 163 -21.06 29.83 29.47
C PRO A 163 -20.84 28.33 29.25
N ALA A 164 -20.61 27.59 30.30
CA ALA A 164 -20.33 26.16 30.22
C ALA A 164 -21.49 25.31 29.64
N ASP A 165 -22.70 25.82 29.73
CA ASP A 165 -23.93 25.22 29.22
C ASP A 165 -24.27 25.65 27.78
N ASP A 166 -23.46 26.55 27.18
CA ASP A 166 -23.62 26.89 25.75
C ASP A 166 -23.39 25.64 24.90
N PRO A 167 -24.31 25.35 23.95
CA PRO A 167 -24.19 24.17 23.07
C PRO A 167 -22.87 24.10 22.29
N ARG A 168 -22.27 25.25 21.96
CA ARG A 168 -20.97 25.34 21.28
C ARG A 168 -19.82 24.89 22.19
N VAL A 169 -19.86 25.22 23.48
CA VAL A 169 -18.88 24.80 24.49
C VAL A 169 -18.98 23.29 24.72
N ILE A 170 -20.19 22.78 24.81
CA ILE A 170 -20.43 21.32 24.98
C ILE A 170 -19.87 20.55 23.77
N GLN A 171 -20.13 21.03 22.56
CA GLN A 171 -19.62 20.41 21.35
C GLN A 171 -18.08 20.52 21.25
N ASP A 172 -17.50 21.69 21.55
CA ASP A 172 -16.05 21.91 21.56
C ASP A 172 -15.34 20.95 22.55
N ASN A 173 -15.87 20.80 23.75
CA ASN A 173 -15.31 19.89 24.74
C ASN A 173 -15.39 18.43 24.31
N LYS A 174 -16.47 18.02 23.64
CA LYS A 174 -16.61 16.67 23.05
C LYS A 174 -15.57 16.42 21.97
N GLU A 175 -15.37 17.35 21.07
CA GLU A 175 -14.39 17.25 19.98
C GLU A 175 -12.95 17.23 20.50
N ARG A 176 -12.64 18.05 21.53
CA ARG A 176 -11.34 18.03 22.23
C ARG A 176 -11.06 16.71 22.93
N ALA A 177 -12.07 16.15 23.59
CA ALA A 177 -11.93 14.83 24.21
C ALA A 177 -11.64 13.73 23.17
N ALA A 178 -12.31 13.80 22.00
CA ALA A 178 -12.05 12.89 20.90
C ALA A 178 -10.62 13.08 20.31
N ALA A 179 -10.19 14.32 20.09
CA ALA A 179 -8.84 14.64 19.63
C ALA A 179 -7.76 14.15 20.62
N LYS A 180 -7.98 14.35 21.92
CA LYS A 180 -7.08 13.81 22.94
C LYS A 180 -6.98 12.29 22.90
N ALA A 181 -8.09 11.60 22.73
CA ALA A 181 -8.09 10.14 22.59
C ALA A 181 -7.31 9.65 21.37
N VAL A 182 -7.32 10.38 20.26
CA VAL A 182 -6.48 10.06 19.09
C VAL A 182 -5.00 10.18 19.45
N ILE A 183 -4.58 11.27 20.10
CA ILE A 183 -3.19 11.48 20.50
C ILE A 183 -2.72 10.39 21.49
N ASP A 184 -3.54 10.09 22.50
CA ASP A 184 -3.20 9.11 23.54
C ASP A 184 -3.10 7.67 23.00
N ASN A 185 -3.77 7.37 21.87
CA ASN A 185 -3.76 6.05 21.21
C ASN A 185 -2.82 5.97 19.97
N THR A 186 -2.15 7.06 19.60
CA THR A 186 -1.14 7.04 18.51
C THR A 186 0.20 6.62 19.12
N PRO A 187 0.84 5.56 18.60
CA PRO A 187 2.11 5.04 19.12
C PRO A 187 3.29 5.99 18.91
#